data_c9e17fe48d164f0b79626f7aed0b2a63
#
_entry.id   c9e17fe48d164f0b79626f7aed0b2a63
#
_cell.length_a   1.000
_cell.length_b   1.000
_cell.length_c   1.000
_cell.angle_alpha   90.00
_cell.angle_beta   90.00
_cell.angle_gamma   90.00
#
_symmetry.space_group_name_H-M   'P 1'
#
loop_
_entity.id
_entity.type
_entity.pdbx_description
1 polymer ?
#
loop_
_entity_poly.entity_id
_entity_poly.type
_entity_poly.pdbx_seq_one_letter_code
_entity_poly.pdbx_strand_id
1 'polypeptide(L)'
;VHCSGARKKGREEMWIAVQGCAHGELEAIYDAIEETNKRHREQFGQEGIALLICCGDFQSIRNAGADFESISCPRKYRQLGSFHKYYSGEKLAPLPTIFIGGNHEASSHLFEVRHGGWVAPNIYFLGHAGVVWFGGLRIGGMSGIYKRFDYHTGRYEAPPFQGDAVRSVYHQRYLDVFRLSLMAKEKFDVFLSHDWPKGVTAYGDEADLLRKKKHFRDDVRTGQLGSPPCEELLRRLQPRYWFSAHLHCKFAAIVPHGPPVPPENPTGEQKVTKFLALDKVLPNRHFLQFLDVEVHEEEVKRTGGGVEGRHFSYDPKWLAVLKATHS
;
A
#
# COMPACT_ATOMS: atom_id res chain seq x y z
N VAL A 1 9.87 -6.81 -20.20
CA VAL A 1 10.42 -8.11 -20.61
C VAL A 1 9.38 -9.15 -20.24
N HIS A 2 8.68 -9.67 -21.25
CA HIS A 2 7.69 -10.75 -21.11
C HIS A 2 8.44 -12.08 -21.01
N CYS A 3 8.28 -12.78 -19.91
CA CYS A 3 8.52 -14.22 -19.85
C CYS A 3 7.15 -14.91 -20.00
N SER A 4 6.82 -15.36 -21.21
CA SER A 4 5.72 -16.29 -21.45
C SER A 4 6.13 -17.67 -20.94
N GLY A 5 5.93 -17.92 -19.65
CA GLY A 5 6.04 -19.23 -19.05
C GLY A 5 4.73 -20.00 -19.24
N ALA A 6 4.80 -21.29 -19.62
CA ALA A 6 3.65 -22.17 -19.70
C ALA A 6 2.85 -22.14 -18.39
N ARG A 7 1.51 -21.96 -18.47
CA ARG A 7 0.59 -21.99 -17.32
C ARG A 7 0.83 -23.25 -16.49
N LYS A 8 1.28 -23.08 -15.25
CA LYS A 8 1.38 -24.20 -14.30
C LYS A 8 -0.04 -24.58 -13.85
N LYS A 9 -0.40 -25.86 -13.98
CA LYS A 9 -1.72 -26.40 -13.56
C LYS A 9 -2.00 -26.04 -12.09
N GLY A 10 -3.19 -25.45 -11.82
CA GLY A 10 -3.63 -25.11 -10.45
C GLY A 10 -3.26 -23.71 -9.96
N ARG A 11 -2.90 -22.79 -10.85
CA ARG A 11 -2.59 -21.40 -10.53
C ARG A 11 -3.37 -20.46 -11.42
N GLU A 12 -4.12 -19.55 -10.80
CA GLU A 12 -4.74 -18.43 -11.48
C GLU A 12 -3.79 -17.22 -11.46
N GLU A 13 -3.75 -16.49 -12.56
CA GLU A 13 -3.02 -15.23 -12.68
C GLU A 13 -4.02 -14.09 -12.50
N MET A 14 -3.67 -13.13 -11.64
CA MET A 14 -4.48 -11.94 -11.42
C MET A 14 -3.64 -10.68 -11.65
N TRP A 15 -4.06 -9.85 -12.59
CA TRP A 15 -3.41 -8.58 -12.84
C TRP A 15 -3.86 -7.53 -11.84
N ILE A 16 -2.89 -6.89 -11.19
CA ILE A 16 -3.12 -5.78 -10.26
C ILE A 16 -2.35 -4.55 -10.72
N ALA A 17 -2.89 -3.38 -10.41
CA ALA A 17 -2.20 -2.10 -10.55
C ALA A 17 -1.74 -1.62 -9.17
N VAL A 18 -0.50 -1.18 -9.04
CA VAL A 18 0.05 -0.55 -7.84
C VAL A 18 0.41 0.88 -8.15
N GLN A 19 -0.02 1.80 -7.31
CA GLN A 19 0.15 3.23 -7.46
C GLN A 19 0.88 3.80 -6.23
N GLY A 20 1.77 4.78 -6.44
CA GLY A 20 2.54 5.44 -5.38
C GLY A 20 1.73 6.48 -4.60
N CYS A 21 2.17 7.77 -4.60
CA CYS A 21 1.43 8.87 -3.98
C CYS A 21 0.36 9.42 -4.95
N ALA A 22 -0.92 9.30 -4.60
CA ALA A 22 -2.03 9.69 -5.48
C ALA A 22 -2.26 11.21 -5.53
N HIS A 23 -2.10 11.91 -4.40
CA HIS A 23 -2.34 13.36 -4.27
C HIS A 23 -3.66 13.85 -4.87
N GLY A 24 -4.72 13.05 -4.75
CA GLY A 24 -6.06 13.40 -5.25
C GLY A 24 -6.27 13.23 -6.76
N GLU A 25 -5.28 12.72 -7.50
CA GLU A 25 -5.29 12.57 -8.97
C GLU A 25 -5.91 11.23 -9.42
N LEU A 26 -7.08 10.86 -8.86
CA LEU A 26 -7.70 9.56 -9.16
C LEU A 26 -8.13 9.41 -10.62
N GLU A 27 -8.61 10.47 -11.25
CA GLU A 27 -9.01 10.42 -12.66
C GLU A 27 -7.82 10.03 -13.54
N ALA A 28 -6.67 10.69 -13.38
CA ALA A 28 -5.45 10.37 -14.13
C ALA A 28 -4.96 8.93 -13.89
N ILE A 29 -5.14 8.41 -12.67
CA ILE A 29 -4.78 7.02 -12.35
C ILE A 29 -5.71 6.05 -13.07
N TYR A 30 -7.02 6.25 -12.99
CA TYR A 30 -8.01 5.38 -13.63
C TYR A 30 -7.92 5.44 -15.16
N ASP A 31 -7.71 6.62 -15.74
CA ASP A 31 -7.51 6.79 -17.18
C ASP A 31 -6.29 6.00 -17.67
N ALA A 32 -5.17 6.05 -16.92
CA ALA A 32 -3.97 5.27 -17.25
C ALA A 32 -4.20 3.75 -17.14
N ILE A 33 -5.02 3.30 -16.20
CA ILE A 33 -5.40 1.89 -16.05
C ILE A 33 -6.30 1.47 -17.21
N GLU A 34 -7.29 2.27 -17.57
CA GLU A 34 -8.21 1.97 -18.67
C GLU A 34 -7.49 1.87 -20.02
N GLU A 35 -6.60 2.82 -20.30
CA GLU A 35 -5.75 2.78 -21.49
C GLU A 35 -4.88 1.51 -21.54
N THR A 36 -4.32 1.10 -20.40
CA THR A 36 -3.54 -0.14 -20.29
C THR A 36 -4.41 -1.37 -20.49
N ASN A 37 -5.61 -1.40 -19.87
CA ASN A 37 -6.56 -2.49 -20.04
C ASN A 37 -7.00 -2.66 -21.50
N LYS A 38 -7.21 -1.55 -22.21
CA LYS A 38 -7.57 -1.57 -23.63
C LYS A 38 -6.45 -2.21 -24.46
N ARG A 39 -5.22 -1.74 -24.31
CA ARG A 39 -4.04 -2.30 -25.01
C ARG A 39 -3.82 -3.77 -24.67
N HIS A 40 -4.00 -4.16 -23.42
CA HIS A 40 -3.81 -5.54 -22.99
C HIS A 40 -4.85 -6.47 -23.57
N ARG A 41 -6.12 -6.06 -23.62
CA ARG A 41 -7.19 -6.83 -24.27
C ARG A 41 -6.97 -6.97 -25.77
N GLU A 42 -6.56 -5.89 -26.46
CA GLU A 42 -6.26 -5.90 -27.89
C GLU A 42 -5.08 -6.84 -28.23
N GLN A 43 -4.06 -6.86 -27.37
CA GLN A 43 -2.84 -7.62 -27.63
C GLN A 43 -2.92 -9.09 -27.19
N PHE A 44 -3.60 -9.40 -26.10
CA PHE A 44 -3.57 -10.71 -25.45
C PHE A 44 -4.93 -11.38 -25.28
N GLY A 45 -6.04 -10.69 -25.52
CA GLY A 45 -7.39 -11.20 -25.31
C GLY A 45 -7.69 -11.59 -23.86
N GLN A 46 -6.93 -11.03 -22.88
CA GLN A 46 -6.98 -11.42 -21.48
C GLN A 46 -7.88 -10.47 -20.66
N GLU A 47 -8.24 -10.92 -19.45
CA GLU A 47 -8.94 -10.10 -18.47
C GLU A 47 -8.13 -8.84 -18.10
N GLY A 48 -8.87 -7.78 -17.76
CA GLY A 48 -8.28 -6.54 -17.34
C GLY A 48 -7.69 -6.59 -15.90
N ILE A 49 -7.21 -5.46 -15.45
CA ILE A 49 -6.70 -5.27 -14.09
C ILE A 49 -7.85 -5.43 -13.10
N ALA A 50 -7.68 -6.33 -12.13
CA ALA A 50 -8.70 -6.71 -11.18
C ALA A 50 -8.73 -5.83 -9.92
N LEU A 51 -7.61 -5.19 -9.56
CA LEU A 51 -7.45 -4.43 -8.33
C LEU A 51 -6.48 -3.27 -8.54
N LEU A 52 -6.82 -2.08 -8.02
CA LEU A 52 -5.90 -0.98 -7.81
C LEU A 52 -5.49 -0.91 -6.33
N ILE A 53 -4.19 -0.82 -6.09
CA ILE A 53 -3.58 -0.64 -4.76
C ILE A 53 -2.88 0.72 -4.72
N CYS A 54 -3.26 1.62 -3.80
CA CYS A 54 -2.63 2.93 -3.63
C CYS A 54 -1.84 2.98 -2.31
N CYS A 55 -0.57 3.38 -2.39
CA CYS A 55 0.39 3.35 -1.28
C CYS A 55 0.42 4.63 -0.44
N GLY A 56 -0.68 5.38 -0.39
CA GLY A 56 -0.86 6.56 0.46
C GLY A 56 -0.84 7.89 -0.27
N ASP A 57 -0.92 8.97 0.52
CA ASP A 57 -1.19 10.32 0.03
C ASP A 57 -2.39 10.34 -0.94
N PHE A 58 -3.42 9.58 -0.56
CA PHE A 58 -4.60 9.37 -1.39
C PHE A 58 -5.43 10.64 -1.52
N GLN A 59 -5.52 11.40 -0.42
CA GLN A 59 -6.29 12.65 -0.32
C GLN A 59 -7.78 12.44 -0.60
N SER A 60 -8.44 11.67 0.25
CA SER A 60 -9.88 11.42 0.17
C SER A 60 -10.71 12.65 0.60
N ILE A 61 -10.50 13.78 -0.10
CA ILE A 61 -11.09 15.09 0.19
C ILE A 61 -12.51 15.14 -0.37
N ARG A 62 -13.51 15.28 0.52
CA ARG A 62 -14.93 15.39 0.16
C ARG A 62 -15.36 16.81 -0.19
N ASN A 63 -14.74 17.79 0.49
CA ASN A 63 -15.09 19.21 0.34
C ASN A 63 -13.94 20.12 0.79
N ALA A 64 -14.03 21.40 0.44
CA ALA A 64 -13.05 22.42 0.81
C ALA A 64 -13.20 22.98 2.24
N GLY A 65 -14.02 22.35 3.08
CA GLY A 65 -14.26 22.73 4.48
C GLY A 65 -13.36 21.95 5.45
N ALA A 66 -13.98 21.14 6.30
CA ALA A 66 -13.29 20.40 7.37
C ALA A 66 -12.16 19.49 6.87
N ASP A 67 -12.31 18.90 5.67
CA ASP A 67 -11.28 18.05 5.11
C ASP A 67 -10.01 18.84 4.77
N PHE A 68 -10.15 20.08 4.22
CA PHE A 68 -9.00 20.96 3.96
C PHE A 68 -8.26 21.38 5.22
N GLU A 69 -8.98 21.67 6.31
CA GLU A 69 -8.35 22.09 7.56
C GLU A 69 -7.54 20.94 8.21
N SER A 70 -7.87 19.70 7.89
CA SER A 70 -7.17 18.52 8.42
C SER A 70 -5.96 18.08 7.58
N ILE A 71 -5.69 18.74 6.44
CA ILE A 71 -4.52 18.40 5.60
C ILE A 71 -3.28 19.12 6.14
N SER A 72 -2.19 18.38 6.31
CA SER A 72 -0.94 18.91 6.86
C SER A 72 -0.17 19.86 5.94
N CYS A 73 -0.48 19.90 4.63
CA CYS A 73 0.21 20.79 3.70
C CYS A 73 -0.26 22.25 3.83
N PRO A 74 0.62 23.25 3.50
CA PRO A 74 0.24 24.64 3.50
C PRO A 74 -1.00 24.94 2.63
N ARG A 75 -1.87 25.84 3.07
CA ARG A 75 -3.15 26.17 2.42
C ARG A 75 -3.03 26.44 0.91
N LYS A 76 -1.97 27.13 0.48
CA LYS A 76 -1.72 27.44 -0.93
C LYS A 76 -1.52 26.22 -1.84
N TYR A 77 -1.25 25.05 -1.27
CA TYR A 77 -1.05 23.79 -2.00
C TYR A 77 -2.23 22.83 -1.84
N ARG A 78 -3.27 23.21 -1.09
CA ARG A 78 -4.46 22.38 -0.90
C ARG A 78 -5.33 22.45 -2.16
N GLN A 79 -5.58 21.31 -2.75
CA GLN A 79 -6.44 21.17 -3.93
C GLN A 79 -7.51 20.13 -3.63
N LEU A 80 -8.70 20.33 -4.18
CA LEU A 80 -9.84 19.43 -3.95
C LEU A 80 -9.58 18.04 -4.57
N GLY A 81 -8.82 17.99 -5.68
CA GLY A 81 -8.61 16.75 -6.41
C GLY A 81 -9.91 16.22 -7.02
N SER A 82 -9.94 14.94 -7.34
CA SER A 82 -11.08 14.30 -8.00
C SER A 82 -11.90 13.37 -7.09
N PHE A 83 -11.45 13.08 -5.86
CA PHE A 83 -12.11 12.12 -4.98
C PHE A 83 -13.58 12.49 -4.65
N HIS A 84 -13.87 13.78 -4.49
CA HIS A 84 -15.24 14.24 -4.18
C HIS A 84 -16.29 13.78 -5.19
N LYS A 85 -15.91 13.55 -6.47
CA LYS A 85 -16.80 13.02 -7.51
C LYS A 85 -17.19 11.57 -7.27
N TYR A 86 -16.26 10.78 -6.72
CA TYR A 86 -16.51 9.38 -6.36
C TYR A 86 -17.30 9.28 -5.06
N TYR A 87 -17.03 10.17 -4.11
CA TYR A 87 -17.77 10.25 -2.85
C TYR A 87 -19.24 10.65 -3.07
N SER A 88 -19.50 11.61 -3.95
CA SER A 88 -20.86 12.07 -4.27
C SER A 88 -21.65 11.10 -5.16
N GLY A 89 -20.99 10.11 -5.76
CA GLY A 89 -21.60 9.22 -6.75
C GLY A 89 -21.70 9.82 -8.15
N GLU A 90 -21.12 10.99 -8.40
CA GLU A 90 -21.01 11.57 -9.76
C GLU A 90 -20.18 10.64 -10.67
N LYS A 91 -19.14 10.02 -10.11
CA LYS A 91 -18.35 8.98 -10.77
C LYS A 91 -18.27 7.71 -9.92
N LEU A 92 -18.13 6.58 -10.59
CA LEU A 92 -17.85 5.30 -9.94
C LEU A 92 -16.41 4.88 -10.25
N ALA A 93 -15.71 4.34 -9.25
CA ALA A 93 -14.40 3.73 -9.48
C ALA A 93 -14.56 2.52 -10.42
N PRO A 94 -13.81 2.47 -11.55
CA PRO A 94 -14.02 1.47 -12.59
C PRO A 94 -13.59 0.05 -12.16
N LEU A 95 -12.84 -0.05 -11.07
CA LEU A 95 -12.38 -1.31 -10.49
C LEU A 95 -12.26 -1.17 -8.97
N PRO A 96 -12.28 -2.30 -8.24
CA PRO A 96 -11.99 -2.32 -6.82
C PRO A 96 -10.65 -1.63 -6.53
N THR A 97 -10.65 -0.71 -5.57
CA THR A 97 -9.49 0.08 -5.16
C THR A 97 -9.30 -0.04 -3.67
N ILE A 98 -8.09 -0.35 -3.23
CA ILE A 98 -7.69 -0.34 -1.82
C ILE A 98 -6.55 0.65 -1.62
N PHE A 99 -6.59 1.39 -0.52
CA PHE A 99 -5.52 2.31 -0.19
C PHE A 99 -5.20 2.34 1.30
N ILE A 100 -3.99 2.78 1.62
CA ILE A 100 -3.55 3.19 2.95
C ILE A 100 -3.37 4.71 2.97
N GLY A 101 -3.36 5.32 4.16
CA GLY A 101 -3.08 6.74 4.31
C GLY A 101 -1.58 7.04 4.27
N GLY A 102 -1.23 8.24 3.76
CA GLY A 102 0.10 8.82 3.84
C GLY A 102 0.16 9.96 4.86
N ASN A 103 1.04 10.94 4.62
CA ASN A 103 1.16 12.14 5.45
C ASN A 103 0.42 13.36 4.87
N HIS A 104 -0.13 13.25 3.68
CA HIS A 104 -0.95 14.27 3.03
C HIS A 104 -2.37 13.75 2.85
N GLU A 105 -3.11 13.61 3.95
CA GLU A 105 -4.47 13.06 3.93
C GLU A 105 -5.52 14.05 4.44
N ALA A 106 -6.78 13.85 4.01
CA ALA A 106 -7.96 14.42 4.64
C ALA A 106 -8.20 13.65 5.97
N SER A 107 -7.42 13.97 7.00
CA SER A 107 -7.40 13.21 8.25
C SER A 107 -8.75 13.20 8.97
N SER A 108 -9.57 14.25 8.82
CA SER A 108 -10.94 14.29 9.34
C SER A 108 -11.81 13.19 8.75
N HIS A 109 -11.73 12.96 7.44
CA HIS A 109 -12.47 11.89 6.78
C HIS A 109 -11.94 10.51 7.17
N LEU A 110 -10.61 10.30 7.09
CA LEU A 110 -10.02 9.00 7.41
C LEU A 110 -10.17 8.62 8.89
N PHE A 111 -10.34 9.60 9.78
CA PHE A 111 -10.64 9.34 11.19
C PHE A 111 -11.99 8.65 11.39
N GLU A 112 -12.99 8.96 10.58
CA GLU A 112 -14.32 8.32 10.63
C GLU A 112 -14.23 6.82 10.32
N VAL A 113 -13.28 6.43 9.43
CA VAL A 113 -13.05 5.05 8.99
C VAL A 113 -11.66 4.51 9.41
N ARG A 114 -11.13 4.98 10.52
CA ARG A 114 -9.75 4.67 10.97
C ARG A 114 -9.44 3.20 11.20
N HIS A 115 -10.46 2.37 11.34
CA HIS A 115 -10.34 0.91 11.48
C HIS A 115 -10.54 0.14 10.17
N GLY A 116 -10.61 0.86 9.05
CA GLY A 116 -10.93 0.33 7.72
C GLY A 116 -12.40 0.56 7.37
N GLY A 117 -12.66 0.83 6.09
CA GLY A 117 -14.03 1.07 5.63
C GLY A 117 -14.09 1.58 4.18
N TRP A 118 -15.29 1.51 3.63
CA TRP A 118 -15.61 2.07 2.32
C TRP A 118 -15.71 3.59 2.41
N VAL A 119 -14.90 4.30 1.62
CA VAL A 119 -14.91 5.76 1.54
C VAL A 119 -15.72 6.27 0.34
N ALA A 120 -15.92 5.40 -0.65
CA ALA A 120 -16.81 5.57 -1.79
C ALA A 120 -17.12 4.19 -2.39
N PRO A 121 -18.11 4.04 -3.29
CA PRO A 121 -18.31 2.78 -4.01
C PRO A 121 -17.02 2.30 -4.68
N ASN A 122 -16.66 1.05 -4.48
CA ASN A 122 -15.42 0.40 -4.96
C ASN A 122 -14.10 0.97 -4.41
N ILE A 123 -14.10 1.90 -3.44
CA ILE A 123 -12.88 2.47 -2.85
C ILE A 123 -12.85 2.17 -1.35
N TYR A 124 -11.91 1.32 -0.94
CA TYR A 124 -11.75 0.84 0.43
C TYR A 124 -10.48 1.38 1.08
N PHE A 125 -10.62 2.04 2.23
CA PHE A 125 -9.51 2.42 3.09
C PHE A 125 -9.16 1.27 4.04
N LEU A 126 -7.90 0.88 4.10
CA LEU A 126 -7.45 -0.23 4.94
C LEU A 126 -7.41 0.12 6.45
N GLY A 127 -7.52 1.39 6.79
CA GLY A 127 -7.40 1.88 8.17
C GLY A 127 -5.98 2.30 8.55
N HIS A 128 -5.78 2.60 9.82
CA HIS A 128 -4.42 2.85 10.34
C HIS A 128 -3.53 1.63 10.20
N ALA A 129 -4.08 0.44 10.46
CA ALA A 129 -3.51 -0.86 10.17
C ALA A 129 -4.65 -1.83 9.87
N GLY A 130 -4.44 -2.73 8.92
CA GLY A 130 -5.49 -3.66 8.53
C GLY A 130 -4.97 -4.84 7.74
N VAL A 131 -5.79 -5.90 7.71
CA VAL A 131 -5.58 -7.08 6.88
C VAL A 131 -6.92 -7.51 6.30
N VAL A 132 -6.96 -7.66 4.98
CA VAL A 132 -8.14 -8.09 4.23
C VAL A 132 -7.76 -9.14 3.19
N TRP A 133 -8.76 -9.83 2.67
CA TRP A 133 -8.64 -10.70 1.51
C TRP A 133 -9.26 -10.05 0.28
N PHE A 134 -8.67 -10.29 -0.87
CA PHE A 134 -9.22 -9.93 -2.17
C PHE A 134 -8.86 -10.99 -3.21
N GLY A 135 -9.86 -11.70 -3.74
CA GLY A 135 -9.66 -12.70 -4.80
C GLY A 135 -8.57 -13.73 -4.50
N GLY A 136 -8.44 -14.17 -3.25
CA GLY A 136 -7.42 -15.11 -2.79
C GLY A 136 -6.07 -14.48 -2.40
N LEU A 137 -5.89 -13.17 -2.52
CA LEU A 137 -4.73 -12.44 -1.99
C LEU A 137 -4.98 -11.97 -0.57
N ARG A 138 -4.06 -12.26 0.36
CA ARG A 138 -4.02 -11.63 1.69
C ARG A 138 -3.22 -10.33 1.62
N ILE A 139 -3.91 -9.22 1.82
CA ILE A 139 -3.35 -7.87 1.74
C ILE A 139 -3.32 -7.26 3.14
N GLY A 140 -2.13 -6.97 3.65
CA GLY A 140 -1.94 -6.22 4.88
C GLY A 140 -1.37 -4.84 4.62
N GLY A 141 -1.50 -3.94 5.58
CA GLY A 141 -0.88 -2.63 5.46
C GLY A 141 -0.96 -1.78 6.71
N MET A 142 -0.15 -0.75 6.71
CA MET A 142 -0.05 0.25 7.77
C MET A 142 0.04 1.65 7.16
N SER A 143 -0.85 2.53 7.58
CA SER A 143 -0.91 3.93 7.15
C SER A 143 0.13 4.80 7.83
N GLY A 144 0.48 5.92 7.19
CA GLY A 144 1.26 7.01 7.76
C GLY A 144 2.77 6.81 7.72
N ILE A 145 3.47 7.71 8.42
CA ILE A 145 4.93 7.75 8.48
C ILE A 145 5.44 7.62 9.92
N TYR A 146 6.68 7.17 10.07
CA TYR A 146 7.30 7.05 11.37
C TYR A 146 7.72 8.40 11.94
N LYS A 147 7.39 8.65 13.24
CA LYS A 147 7.95 9.73 14.04
C LYS A 147 8.24 9.20 15.45
N ARG A 148 9.49 9.31 15.87
CA ARG A 148 10.00 8.75 17.11
C ARG A 148 9.20 9.19 18.36
N PHE A 149 8.83 10.48 18.41
CA PHE A 149 8.17 11.04 19.57
C PHE A 149 6.74 10.54 19.75
N ASP A 150 6.03 10.23 18.66
CA ASP A 150 4.65 9.80 18.69
C ASP A 150 4.47 8.27 18.66
N TYR A 151 5.52 7.54 18.34
CA TYR A 151 5.44 6.09 18.11
C TYR A 151 4.91 5.32 19.32
N HIS A 152 5.34 5.69 20.53
CA HIS A 152 4.93 5.03 21.78
C HIS A 152 3.76 5.73 22.48
N THR A 153 3.19 6.77 21.89
CA THR A 153 2.00 7.44 22.43
C THR A 153 0.73 6.80 21.94
N GLY A 154 -0.37 6.94 22.69
CA GLY A 154 -1.70 6.57 22.21
C GLY A 154 -2.18 7.48 21.09
N ARG A 155 -3.29 7.11 20.44
CA ARG A 155 -3.99 7.99 19.51
C ARG A 155 -5.04 8.78 20.28
N TYR A 156 -4.69 10.00 20.64
CA TYR A 156 -5.55 10.93 21.38
C TYR A 156 -6.08 12.06 20.50
N GLU A 157 -5.62 12.12 19.26
CA GLU A 157 -6.07 13.12 18.30
C GLU A 157 -7.53 12.92 17.96
N ALA A 158 -8.28 14.02 17.94
CA ALA A 158 -9.69 14.05 17.57
C ALA A 158 -10.00 15.30 16.72
N PRO A 159 -10.95 15.21 15.79
CA PRO A 159 -11.41 16.39 15.05
C PRO A 159 -12.08 17.42 15.99
N PRO A 160 -11.93 18.73 15.69
CA PRO A 160 -11.10 19.31 14.63
C PRO A 160 -9.61 19.27 15.01
N PHE A 161 -8.77 18.75 14.10
CA PHE A 161 -7.34 18.68 14.33
C PHE A 161 -6.71 20.07 14.31
N GLN A 162 -5.98 20.42 15.36
CA GLN A 162 -5.33 21.72 15.52
C GLN A 162 -3.87 21.56 15.97
N GLY A 163 -3.03 22.53 15.63
CA GLY A 163 -1.62 22.53 16.03
C GLY A 163 -0.89 21.27 15.53
N ASP A 164 -0.22 20.60 16.46
CA ASP A 164 0.55 19.38 16.14
C ASP A 164 -0.32 18.18 15.80
N ALA A 165 -1.60 18.16 16.23
CA ALA A 165 -2.52 17.07 15.95
C ALA A 165 -2.76 16.85 14.43
N VAL A 166 -2.68 17.92 13.62
CA VAL A 166 -2.77 17.83 12.15
C VAL A 166 -1.67 16.92 11.56
N ARG A 167 -0.55 16.79 12.27
CA ARG A 167 0.58 15.96 11.86
C ARG A 167 0.63 14.65 12.60
N SER A 168 0.47 14.67 13.93
CA SER A 168 0.61 13.45 14.72
C SER A 168 -0.46 12.41 14.40
N VAL A 169 -1.64 12.81 13.94
CA VAL A 169 -2.74 11.91 13.57
C VAL A 169 -2.35 10.84 12.53
N TYR A 170 -1.47 11.15 11.60
CA TYR A 170 -0.99 10.20 10.59
C TYR A 170 0.32 9.51 10.98
N HIS A 171 0.89 9.75 12.16
CA HIS A 171 2.10 9.05 12.57
C HIS A 171 1.79 7.60 12.97
N GLN A 172 2.69 6.69 12.58
CA GLN A 172 2.64 5.27 12.97
C GLN A 172 2.68 5.11 14.48
N ARG A 173 1.96 4.14 15.03
CA ARG A 173 1.90 3.86 16.46
C ARG A 173 2.34 2.44 16.76
N TYR A 174 2.97 2.24 17.92
CA TYR A 174 3.43 0.93 18.39
C TYR A 174 2.29 -0.10 18.45
N LEU A 175 1.09 0.30 18.89
CA LEU A 175 -0.05 -0.61 18.98
C LEU A 175 -0.43 -1.23 17.63
N ASP A 176 -0.36 -0.45 16.55
CA ASP A 176 -0.66 -0.93 15.20
C ASP A 176 0.39 -1.95 14.74
N VAL A 177 1.67 -1.66 15.01
CA VAL A 177 2.80 -2.56 14.70
C VAL A 177 2.73 -3.83 15.54
N PHE A 178 2.43 -3.71 16.83
CA PHE A 178 2.24 -4.86 17.72
C PHE A 178 1.13 -5.79 17.18
N ARG A 179 -0.05 -5.24 16.83
CA ARG A 179 -1.16 -6.00 16.28
C ARG A 179 -0.79 -6.73 14.98
N LEU A 180 -0.13 -6.03 14.06
CA LEU A 180 0.36 -6.64 12.81
C LEU A 180 1.41 -7.72 13.08
N SER A 181 2.28 -7.52 14.07
CA SER A 181 3.30 -8.52 14.46
C SER A 181 2.70 -9.83 14.98
N LEU A 182 1.49 -9.80 15.57
CA LEU A 182 0.77 -11.01 15.97
C LEU A 182 0.33 -11.87 14.77
N MET A 183 0.32 -11.29 13.57
CA MET A 183 0.05 -12.01 12.31
C MET A 183 1.29 -12.68 11.69
N ALA A 184 2.44 -12.70 12.37
CA ALA A 184 3.72 -13.19 11.81
C ALA A 184 3.72 -14.67 11.36
N LYS A 185 2.78 -15.47 11.85
CA LYS A 185 2.62 -16.89 11.42
C LYS A 185 1.77 -17.03 10.15
N GLU A 186 1.14 -15.98 9.72
CA GLU A 186 0.25 -15.97 8.55
C GLU A 186 1.04 -15.61 7.28
N LYS A 187 0.65 -16.18 6.15
CA LYS A 187 1.22 -15.81 4.86
C LYS A 187 0.60 -14.50 4.37
N PHE A 188 1.43 -13.58 3.97
CA PHE A 188 1.00 -12.35 3.28
C PHE A 188 1.46 -12.40 1.83
N ASP A 189 0.53 -12.16 0.89
CA ASP A 189 0.88 -11.96 -0.51
C ASP A 189 1.38 -10.54 -0.73
N VAL A 190 0.66 -9.56 -0.17
CA VAL A 190 0.97 -8.14 -0.32
C VAL A 190 0.96 -7.46 1.05
N PHE A 191 1.95 -6.60 1.28
CA PHE A 191 1.96 -5.67 2.41
C PHE A 191 2.21 -4.24 1.92
N LEU A 192 1.49 -3.29 2.50
CA LEU A 192 1.51 -1.88 2.12
C LEU A 192 2.06 -1.02 3.26
N SER A 193 2.95 -0.11 2.96
CA SER A 193 3.29 1.00 3.84
C SER A 193 3.50 2.28 3.03
N HIS A 194 3.17 3.43 3.59
CA HIS A 194 3.48 4.69 2.91
C HIS A 194 4.97 4.96 2.96
N ASP A 195 5.55 4.88 4.16
CA ASP A 195 6.99 5.03 4.40
C ASP A 195 7.75 3.74 4.03
N TRP A 196 9.01 3.88 3.63
CA TRP A 196 9.84 2.72 3.26
C TRP A 196 10.32 1.96 4.50
N PRO A 197 10.47 0.64 4.45
CA PRO A 197 11.21 -0.07 5.49
C PRO A 197 12.65 0.46 5.59
N LYS A 198 13.09 0.79 6.81
CA LYS A 198 14.45 1.25 7.05
C LYS A 198 15.45 0.22 6.53
N GLY A 199 16.51 0.70 5.85
CA GLY A 199 17.58 -0.15 5.34
C GLY A 199 17.25 -0.93 4.05
N VAL A 200 16.04 -0.79 3.49
CA VAL A 200 15.64 -1.51 2.27
C VAL A 200 16.49 -1.13 1.05
N THR A 201 17.11 0.05 1.07
CA THR A 201 17.97 0.54 -0.03
C THR A 201 19.18 -0.34 -0.28
N ALA A 202 19.71 -1.00 0.75
CA ALA A 202 20.83 -1.93 0.65
C ALA A 202 20.56 -3.18 -0.20
N TYR A 203 19.29 -3.46 -0.49
CA TYR A 203 18.85 -4.64 -1.26
C TYR A 203 18.47 -4.33 -2.70
N GLY A 204 18.72 -3.08 -3.17
CA GLY A 204 18.45 -2.63 -4.54
C GLY A 204 19.59 -1.79 -5.10
N ASP A 205 19.31 -1.05 -6.18
CA ASP A 205 20.30 -0.14 -6.79
C ASP A 205 20.35 1.20 -6.02
N GLU A 206 21.04 1.18 -4.88
CA GLU A 206 21.26 2.35 -4.03
C GLU A 206 22.06 3.44 -4.76
N ALA A 207 22.99 3.07 -5.64
CA ALA A 207 23.80 4.02 -6.38
C ALA A 207 22.93 4.86 -7.35
N ASP A 208 22.02 4.22 -8.07
CA ASP A 208 21.06 4.91 -8.94
C ASP A 208 20.08 5.77 -8.13
N LEU A 209 19.61 5.27 -6.98
CA LEU A 209 18.75 6.06 -6.06
C LEU A 209 19.47 7.35 -5.64
N LEU A 210 20.70 7.26 -5.16
CA LEU A 210 21.48 8.40 -4.67
C LEU A 210 21.93 9.34 -5.79
N ARG A 211 22.02 8.85 -7.02
CA ARG A 211 22.24 9.70 -8.21
C ARG A 211 21.01 10.57 -8.49
N LYS A 212 19.80 10.01 -8.39
CA LYS A 212 18.51 10.69 -8.61
C LYS A 212 18.08 11.56 -7.44
N LYS A 213 18.34 11.11 -6.20
CA LYS A 213 17.93 11.74 -4.94
C LYS A 213 19.14 12.05 -4.06
N LYS A 214 19.97 12.99 -4.50
CA LYS A 214 21.24 13.34 -3.84
C LYS A 214 21.10 13.71 -2.36
N HIS A 215 19.96 14.29 -1.98
CA HIS A 215 19.66 14.69 -0.60
C HIS A 215 19.41 13.50 0.34
N PHE A 216 19.24 12.26 -0.15
CA PHE A 216 19.14 11.07 0.70
C PHE A 216 20.49 10.51 1.16
N ARG A 217 21.61 11.03 0.66
CA ARG A 217 22.95 10.48 0.96
C ARG A 217 23.26 10.39 2.44
N ASP A 218 22.97 11.47 3.17
CA ASP A 218 23.24 11.50 4.60
C ASP A 218 22.29 10.60 5.38
N ASP A 219 21.00 10.57 5.03
CA ASP A 219 20.01 9.71 5.67
C ASP A 219 20.32 8.22 5.44
N VAL A 220 20.75 7.84 4.24
CA VAL A 220 21.21 6.48 3.93
C VAL A 220 22.46 6.14 4.73
N ARG A 221 23.49 7.00 4.67
CA ARG A 221 24.76 6.79 5.38
C ARG A 221 24.60 6.68 6.89
N THR A 222 23.69 7.44 7.48
CA THR A 222 23.39 7.42 8.92
C THR A 222 22.30 6.42 9.31
N GLY A 223 21.74 5.71 8.33
CA GLY A 223 20.65 4.76 8.55
C GLY A 223 19.37 5.44 9.07
N GLN A 224 19.09 6.66 8.65
CA GLN A 224 17.87 7.40 9.04
C GLN A 224 16.77 7.36 7.98
N LEU A 225 17.07 6.89 6.75
CA LEU A 225 16.07 6.79 5.70
C LEU A 225 15.09 5.64 5.99
N GLY A 226 13.81 5.95 6.03
CA GLY A 226 12.72 5.00 6.21
C GLY A 226 12.30 4.77 7.66
N SER A 227 11.36 3.86 7.82
CA SER A 227 10.63 3.56 9.05
C SER A 227 11.19 2.30 9.73
N PRO A 228 11.73 2.40 10.96
CA PRO A 228 12.12 1.23 11.76
C PRO A 228 10.95 0.26 12.01
N PRO A 229 9.71 0.70 12.33
CA PRO A 229 8.56 -0.19 12.41
C PRO A 229 8.27 -0.98 11.13
N CYS A 230 8.40 -0.34 9.96
CA CYS A 230 8.23 -1.04 8.69
C CYS A 230 9.34 -2.07 8.45
N GLU A 231 10.58 -1.80 8.86
CA GLU A 231 11.67 -2.78 8.84
C GLU A 231 11.36 -3.98 9.74
N GLU A 232 10.88 -3.74 10.96
CA GLU A 232 10.48 -4.80 11.89
C GLU A 232 9.38 -5.68 11.29
N LEU A 233 8.32 -5.07 10.75
CA LEU A 233 7.23 -5.80 10.11
C LEU A 233 7.70 -6.57 8.87
N LEU A 234 8.59 -6.00 8.05
CA LEU A 234 9.15 -6.68 6.89
C LEU A 234 9.88 -7.98 7.29
N ARG A 235 10.67 -7.92 8.36
CA ARG A 235 11.39 -9.08 8.90
C ARG A 235 10.47 -10.12 9.54
N ARG A 236 9.39 -9.69 10.20
CA ARG A 236 8.45 -10.58 10.90
C ARG A 236 7.45 -11.23 9.97
N LEU A 237 6.85 -10.46 9.08
CA LEU A 237 5.76 -10.90 8.20
C LEU A 237 6.28 -11.57 6.93
N GLN A 238 7.41 -11.10 6.42
CA GLN A 238 8.05 -11.64 5.21
C GLN A 238 7.07 -11.82 4.05
N PRO A 239 6.32 -10.77 3.63
CA PRO A 239 5.33 -10.89 2.57
C PRO A 239 6.01 -11.18 1.23
N ARG A 240 5.24 -11.71 0.26
CA ARG A 240 5.75 -11.93 -1.09
C ARG A 240 6.07 -10.62 -1.81
N TYR A 241 5.20 -9.61 -1.63
CA TYR A 241 5.38 -8.26 -2.17
C TYR A 241 5.23 -7.22 -1.06
N TRP A 242 6.06 -6.20 -1.10
CA TRP A 242 5.95 -5.01 -0.26
C TRP A 242 5.92 -3.77 -1.14
N PHE A 243 4.85 -2.96 -1.03
CA PHE A 243 4.71 -1.74 -1.81
C PHE A 243 4.75 -0.51 -0.91
N SER A 244 5.44 0.56 -1.37
CA SER A 244 5.57 1.84 -0.67
C SER A 244 5.53 3.02 -1.62
N ALA A 245 5.49 4.25 -1.04
CA ALA A 245 5.48 5.50 -1.79
C ALA A 245 6.35 6.58 -1.12
N HIS A 246 5.80 7.72 -0.72
CA HIS A 246 6.34 8.78 0.13
C HIS A 246 7.57 9.52 -0.44
N LEU A 247 8.63 8.81 -0.83
CA LEU A 247 9.90 9.43 -1.24
C LEU A 247 9.90 9.91 -2.71
N HIS A 248 8.76 9.79 -3.39
CA HIS A 248 8.56 10.25 -4.77
C HIS A 248 9.65 9.80 -5.73
N CYS A 249 9.94 8.51 -5.76
CA CYS A 249 10.81 7.88 -6.75
C CYS A 249 10.50 6.38 -6.88
N LYS A 250 10.69 5.84 -8.08
CA LYS A 250 10.63 4.40 -8.29
C LYS A 250 11.92 3.76 -7.78
N PHE A 251 11.78 2.75 -6.93
CA PHE A 251 12.88 1.95 -6.42
C PHE A 251 12.42 0.50 -6.22
N ALA A 252 13.23 -0.45 -6.65
CA ALA A 252 12.96 -1.87 -6.48
C ALA A 252 14.10 -2.55 -5.71
N ALA A 253 13.76 -3.53 -4.88
CA ALA A 253 14.72 -4.32 -4.12
C ALA A 253 14.23 -5.76 -3.93
N ILE A 254 15.15 -6.69 -3.73
CA ILE A 254 14.88 -8.08 -3.36
C ILE A 254 15.43 -8.30 -1.96
N VAL A 255 14.55 -8.41 -0.97
CA VAL A 255 14.94 -8.58 0.43
C VAL A 255 14.92 -10.06 0.79
N PRO A 256 16.08 -10.70 1.01
CA PRO A 256 16.15 -12.10 1.42
C PRO A 256 15.79 -12.27 2.89
N HIS A 257 15.17 -13.41 3.21
CA HIS A 257 14.83 -13.83 4.57
C HIS A 257 15.52 -15.12 4.94
N GLY A 258 16.02 -15.18 6.17
CA GLY A 258 16.79 -16.33 6.65
C GLY A 258 18.24 -16.38 6.15
N PRO A 259 18.97 -17.46 6.46
CA PRO A 259 20.34 -17.62 6.02
C PRO A 259 20.42 -17.80 4.49
N PRO A 260 21.55 -17.43 3.88
CA PRO A 260 21.81 -17.75 2.47
C PRO A 260 21.66 -19.23 2.19
N VAL A 261 21.14 -19.58 1.00
CA VAL A 261 21.08 -20.97 0.56
C VAL A 261 22.52 -21.50 0.42
N PRO A 262 22.89 -22.58 1.11
CA PRO A 262 24.23 -23.14 1.02
C PRO A 262 24.53 -23.61 -0.40
N PRO A 263 25.78 -23.46 -0.90
CA PRO A 263 26.18 -23.93 -2.22
C PRO A 263 25.94 -25.42 -2.46
N GLU A 264 25.92 -26.22 -1.37
CA GLU A 264 25.70 -27.66 -1.40
C GLU A 264 24.23 -28.02 -1.64
N ASN A 265 23.30 -27.09 -1.48
CA ASN A 265 21.87 -27.27 -1.75
C ASN A 265 21.34 -26.22 -2.73
N PRO A 266 21.77 -26.22 -4.01
CA PRO A 266 21.42 -25.21 -4.98
C PRO A 266 19.93 -25.19 -5.36
N THR A 267 19.16 -26.19 -4.93
CA THR A 267 17.70 -26.26 -5.14
C THR A 267 16.89 -25.68 -3.97
N GLY A 268 17.55 -25.25 -2.90
CA GLY A 268 16.92 -24.56 -1.79
C GLY A 268 16.43 -23.19 -2.22
N GLU A 269 15.11 -22.95 -2.16
CA GLU A 269 14.54 -21.62 -2.43
C GLU A 269 14.65 -20.75 -1.18
N GLN A 270 15.43 -19.66 -1.28
CA GLN A 270 15.44 -18.64 -0.25
C GLN A 270 14.15 -17.81 -0.32
N LYS A 271 13.44 -17.71 0.80
CA LYS A 271 12.27 -16.82 0.89
C LYS A 271 12.72 -15.38 0.69
N VAL A 272 12.03 -14.65 -0.18
CA VAL A 272 12.33 -13.25 -0.48
C VAL A 272 11.07 -12.40 -0.46
N THR A 273 11.20 -11.12 -0.09
CA THR A 273 10.20 -10.10 -0.35
C THR A 273 10.64 -9.24 -1.54
N LYS A 274 9.76 -9.11 -2.53
CA LYS A 274 9.94 -8.17 -3.64
C LYS A 274 9.41 -6.81 -3.22
N PHE A 275 10.31 -5.88 -2.93
CA PHE A 275 9.98 -4.51 -2.57
C PHE A 275 9.88 -3.64 -3.82
N LEU A 276 8.86 -2.79 -3.87
CA LEU A 276 8.69 -1.76 -4.90
C LEU A 276 8.14 -0.49 -4.30
N ALA A 277 8.86 0.61 -4.45
CA ALA A 277 8.34 1.94 -4.22
C ALA A 277 8.07 2.67 -5.53
N LEU A 278 7.02 3.51 -5.54
CA LEU A 278 6.59 4.25 -6.72
C LEU A 278 6.56 5.77 -6.47
N ASP A 279 6.61 6.53 -7.55
CA ASP A 279 6.59 7.98 -7.55
C ASP A 279 5.15 8.52 -7.38
N LYS A 280 4.99 9.82 -7.32
CA LYS A 280 3.70 10.50 -7.34
C LYS A 280 3.18 10.69 -8.77
N VAL A 281 1.87 10.90 -8.88
CA VAL A 281 1.19 11.13 -10.16
C VAL A 281 1.64 12.45 -10.78
N LEU A 282 2.50 12.37 -11.77
CA LEU A 282 2.96 13.47 -12.60
C LEU A 282 3.36 12.95 -13.98
N PRO A 283 3.32 13.77 -15.05
CA PRO A 283 3.83 13.39 -16.36
C PRO A 283 5.29 12.92 -16.28
N ASN A 284 5.61 11.87 -17.03
CA ASN A 284 6.95 11.26 -17.10
C ASN A 284 7.49 10.72 -15.76
N ARG A 285 6.62 10.42 -14.79
CA ARG A 285 6.98 9.76 -13.54
C ARG A 285 6.47 8.33 -13.50
N HIS A 286 7.20 7.48 -12.79
CA HIS A 286 6.83 6.07 -12.60
C HIS A 286 5.89 5.93 -11.40
N PHE A 287 4.68 6.43 -11.52
CA PHE A 287 3.67 6.42 -10.44
C PHE A 287 2.80 5.17 -10.43
N LEU A 288 2.80 4.39 -11.51
CA LEU A 288 1.94 3.22 -11.69
C LEU A 288 2.75 2.03 -12.20
N GLN A 289 2.49 0.84 -11.65
CA GLN A 289 3.10 -0.41 -12.06
C GLN A 289 2.02 -1.49 -12.15
N PHE A 290 2.02 -2.23 -13.25
CA PHE A 290 1.17 -3.39 -13.42
C PHE A 290 1.95 -4.66 -13.10
N LEU A 291 1.30 -5.58 -12.38
CA LEU A 291 1.90 -6.82 -11.91
C LEU A 291 0.93 -7.96 -12.13
N ASP A 292 1.44 -9.05 -12.66
CA ASP A 292 0.79 -10.33 -12.64
C ASP A 292 1.13 -11.04 -11.32
N VAL A 293 0.10 -11.30 -10.52
CA VAL A 293 0.24 -11.92 -9.21
C VAL A 293 -0.40 -13.29 -9.24
N GLU A 294 0.40 -14.29 -8.97
CA GLU A 294 -0.03 -15.66 -8.87
C GLU A 294 -0.91 -15.86 -7.63
N VAL A 295 -2.10 -16.41 -7.82
CA VAL A 295 -3.08 -16.72 -6.78
C VAL A 295 -3.33 -18.22 -6.73
N HIS A 296 -3.52 -18.77 -5.54
CA HIS A 296 -3.82 -20.18 -5.35
C HIS A 296 -5.33 -20.43 -5.45
N GLU A 297 -5.77 -21.34 -6.30
CA GLU A 297 -7.20 -21.68 -6.48
C GLU A 297 -7.93 -22.04 -5.17
N GLU A 298 -7.24 -22.72 -4.24
CA GLU A 298 -7.82 -23.07 -2.93
C GLU A 298 -8.14 -21.80 -2.10
N GLU A 299 -7.26 -20.80 -2.15
CA GLU A 299 -7.48 -19.53 -1.45
C GLU A 299 -8.60 -18.71 -2.12
N VAL A 300 -8.69 -18.73 -3.43
CA VAL A 300 -9.80 -18.13 -4.18
C VAL A 300 -11.14 -18.76 -3.75
N LYS A 301 -11.23 -20.08 -3.70
CA LYS A 301 -12.44 -20.81 -3.25
C LYS A 301 -12.78 -20.50 -1.79
N ARG A 302 -11.77 -20.44 -0.92
CA ARG A 302 -11.93 -20.18 0.52
C ARG A 302 -12.45 -18.77 0.81
N THR A 303 -12.06 -17.79 0.00
CA THR A 303 -12.46 -16.38 0.17
C THR A 303 -13.70 -15.98 -0.62
N GLY A 304 -14.38 -16.95 -1.24
CA GLY A 304 -15.69 -16.76 -1.90
C GLY A 304 -15.61 -16.23 -3.32
N GLY A 305 -14.43 -16.29 -3.98
CA GLY A 305 -14.24 -15.70 -5.29
C GLY A 305 -13.96 -16.71 -6.41
N GLY A 306 -14.78 -16.69 -7.46
CA GLY A 306 -14.36 -16.94 -8.85
C GLY A 306 -14.12 -15.59 -9.52
N VAL A 307 -13.89 -15.57 -10.83
CA VAL A 307 -13.67 -14.33 -11.60
C VAL A 307 -14.79 -13.30 -11.37
N GLU A 308 -16.03 -13.75 -11.19
CA GLU A 308 -17.20 -12.91 -10.90
C GLU A 308 -17.31 -12.47 -9.43
N GLY A 309 -16.52 -13.04 -8.51
CA GLY A 309 -16.59 -12.81 -7.05
C GLY A 309 -15.36 -12.17 -6.42
N ARG A 310 -14.53 -11.46 -7.18
CA ARG A 310 -13.38 -10.73 -6.63
C ARG A 310 -13.84 -9.52 -5.83
N HIS A 311 -14.08 -9.73 -4.54
CA HIS A 311 -14.50 -8.70 -3.60
C HIS A 311 -13.59 -8.70 -2.35
N PHE A 312 -13.60 -7.61 -1.59
CA PHE A 312 -12.92 -7.54 -0.31
C PHE A 312 -13.69 -8.34 0.75
N SER A 313 -12.95 -9.11 1.55
CA SER A 313 -13.49 -9.74 2.74
C SER A 313 -12.55 -9.54 3.94
N TYR A 314 -13.12 -9.55 5.14
CA TYR A 314 -12.33 -9.43 6.36
C TYR A 314 -11.47 -10.66 6.58
N ASP A 315 -10.25 -10.45 7.09
CA ASP A 315 -9.41 -11.55 7.56
C ASP A 315 -9.84 -11.97 8.98
N PRO A 316 -10.30 -13.23 9.18
CA PRO A 316 -10.77 -13.67 10.49
C PRO A 316 -9.68 -13.65 11.57
N LYS A 317 -8.42 -13.88 11.20
CA LYS A 317 -7.29 -13.82 12.12
C LYS A 317 -7.03 -12.39 12.58
N TRP A 318 -7.10 -11.43 11.63
CA TRP A 318 -7.00 -10.03 11.96
C TRP A 318 -8.12 -9.56 12.89
N LEU A 319 -9.37 -9.97 12.64
CA LEU A 319 -10.47 -9.68 13.54
C LEU A 319 -10.26 -10.27 14.93
N ALA A 320 -9.69 -11.48 15.02
CA ALA A 320 -9.35 -12.10 16.32
C ALA A 320 -8.25 -11.30 17.05
N VAL A 321 -7.23 -10.80 16.32
CA VAL A 321 -6.18 -9.92 16.89
C VAL A 321 -6.81 -8.64 17.43
N LEU A 322 -7.66 -7.98 16.63
CA LEU A 322 -8.34 -6.75 17.07
C LEU A 322 -9.16 -6.99 18.33
N LYS A 323 -9.96 -8.08 18.35
CA LYS A 323 -10.76 -8.46 19.52
C LYS A 323 -9.90 -8.72 20.75
N ALA A 324 -8.78 -9.44 20.60
CA ALA A 324 -7.90 -9.78 21.71
C ALA A 324 -7.10 -8.61 22.26
N THR A 325 -6.93 -7.53 21.48
CA THR A 325 -6.14 -6.35 21.82
C THR A 325 -6.97 -5.08 22.00
N HIS A 326 -8.30 -5.22 22.02
CA HIS A 326 -9.24 -4.14 22.30
C HIS A 326 -9.53 -4.13 23.81
N SER A 327 -8.72 -3.44 24.56
CA SER A 327 -8.92 -3.18 26.00
C SER A 327 -8.84 -1.70 26.29
#